data_f670766d8e9439b9eb338cf133e3de7d
#
_entry.id   f670766d8e9439b9eb338cf133e3de7d
#
_cell.length_a   1.000
_cell.length_b   1.000
_cell.length_c   1.000
_cell.angle_alpha   90.00
_cell.angle_beta   90.00
_cell.angle_gamma   90.00
#
_symmetry.space_group_name_H-M   'P 1'
#
loop_
_entity.id
_entity.type
_entity.pdbx_description
1 polymer ?
#
loop_
_entity_poly.entity_id
_entity_poly.type
_entity_poly.pdbx_seq_one_letter_code
_entity_poly.pdbx_strand_id
1 'polypeptide(L)'
;MATEDVLTPPERRPRKKAPLVAGGLVTVGIAIAAFLYISSRGKETTDDAQVEGHVSPVAARISGQVKRVLVSDNQRVKQGDVLVELDDADLAVRAASARADLAAAEASFHSAEATLELTRKQLDANLVIARGGIAQASAVSGSTQAQIDQANADVTAAGSRLALAKTELGRTQRLVDSGAIPRNELDTRLDVVAQGEAQLAQARARVVSALANRSNSSGTTETARGRLLIAQAVPEQIAVATAQVELAKAKVDQAQAAMRQAELNLGYTKIRAEVDGVVSKRNVEPGQMASPDRALLALVDTREEWVVANFKETQLAKIHPGQQVKIKVDGFDSTTLRGTVDSIQAGTGSRFSLLPPDNASGNFTKVTQRVPVKIVLADQKLELRPGMSADVTVYTE
;
A
#
# COMPACT_ATOMS: atom_id res chain seq x y z
N MET A 1 -57.90 -120.79 -39.94
CA MET A 1 -56.72 -121.26 -39.26
C MET A 1 -56.20 -120.07 -38.42
N ALA A 2 -56.32 -120.30 -37.20
CA ALA A 2 -55.78 -119.59 -36.06
C ALA A 2 -55.39 -118.10 -36.17
N THR A 3 -56.16 -117.25 -35.56
CA THR A 3 -55.94 -115.84 -35.24
C THR A 3 -55.58 -115.72 -33.76
N GLU A 4 -54.43 -115.19 -33.50
CA GLU A 4 -53.95 -115.02 -32.15
C GLU A 4 -54.28 -113.54 -31.69
N ASP A 5 -54.97 -113.51 -30.60
CA ASP A 5 -55.48 -112.27 -29.97
C ASP A 5 -54.43 -111.70 -29.07
N VAL A 6 -54.00 -110.46 -29.31
CA VAL A 6 -52.99 -109.72 -28.52
C VAL A 6 -53.67 -108.65 -27.68
N LEU A 7 -53.69 -108.86 -26.33
CA LEU A 7 -54.22 -107.98 -25.31
C LEU A 7 -53.31 -106.75 -25.14
N THR A 8 -53.83 -105.56 -25.37
CA THR A 8 -53.18 -104.25 -25.00
C THR A 8 -53.40 -103.93 -23.55
N PRO A 9 -52.39 -103.50 -22.76
CA PRO A 9 -52.53 -103.00 -21.37
C PRO A 9 -53.05 -101.56 -21.32
N PRO A 10 -53.77 -101.12 -20.21
CA PRO A 10 -54.45 -99.87 -20.10
C PRO A 10 -53.48 -98.70 -19.81
N GLU A 11 -53.67 -97.62 -20.59
CA GLU A 11 -52.98 -96.30 -20.46
C GLU A 11 -53.24 -95.66 -19.07
N ARG A 12 -52.15 -95.41 -18.33
CA ARG A 12 -52.16 -94.57 -17.08
C ARG A 12 -52.22 -93.08 -17.46
N ARG A 13 -53.31 -92.36 -17.20
CA ARG A 13 -53.46 -90.92 -17.32
C ARG A 13 -52.55 -90.20 -16.36
N PRO A 14 -51.70 -89.20 -16.77
CA PRO A 14 -50.88 -88.42 -15.84
C PRO A 14 -51.75 -87.39 -15.11
N ARG A 15 -51.57 -87.40 -13.73
CA ARG A 15 -52.16 -86.38 -12.87
C ARG A 15 -51.66 -84.95 -13.25
N LYS A 16 -52.62 -84.09 -13.57
CA LYS A 16 -52.40 -82.67 -13.89
C LYS A 16 -51.91 -81.90 -12.67
N LYS A 17 -50.62 -81.83 -12.39
CA LYS A 17 -49.97 -80.87 -11.44
C LYS A 17 -49.32 -79.71 -12.14
N ALA A 18 -49.41 -79.61 -13.48
CA ALA A 18 -48.81 -78.55 -14.29
C ALA A 18 -49.37 -77.12 -14.09
N PRO A 19 -50.67 -76.89 -13.83
CA PRO A 19 -51.14 -75.52 -13.69
C PRO A 19 -50.73 -74.83 -12.37
N LEU A 20 -50.49 -75.54 -11.28
CA LEU A 20 -50.05 -74.97 -10.02
C LEU A 20 -48.57 -74.55 -9.98
N VAL A 21 -47.70 -75.28 -10.68
CA VAL A 21 -46.28 -74.92 -10.85
C VAL A 21 -46.11 -73.73 -11.80
N ALA A 22 -46.89 -73.70 -12.86
CA ALA A 22 -46.88 -72.56 -13.81
C ALA A 22 -47.39 -71.24 -13.16
N GLY A 23 -48.46 -71.36 -12.30
CA GLY A 23 -48.95 -70.23 -11.52
C GLY A 23 -47.97 -69.68 -10.52
N GLY A 24 -47.20 -70.59 -9.85
CA GLY A 24 -46.13 -70.22 -8.92
C GLY A 24 -44.94 -69.48 -9.59
N LEU A 25 -44.57 -69.91 -10.80
CA LEU A 25 -43.50 -69.23 -11.54
C LEU A 25 -43.91 -67.87 -12.04
N VAL A 26 -45.14 -67.70 -12.47
CA VAL A 26 -45.68 -66.36 -12.90
C VAL A 26 -45.79 -65.39 -11.70
N THR A 27 -46.23 -65.84 -10.51
CA THR A 27 -46.28 -64.99 -9.31
C THR A 27 -44.89 -64.60 -8.82
N VAL A 28 -43.91 -65.47 -8.87
CA VAL A 28 -42.50 -65.17 -8.55
C VAL A 28 -41.94 -64.22 -9.60
N GLY A 29 -42.24 -64.41 -10.87
CA GLY A 29 -41.81 -63.51 -11.96
C GLY A 29 -42.37 -62.09 -11.77
N ILE A 30 -43.67 -61.97 -11.44
CA ILE A 30 -44.35 -60.70 -11.15
C ILE A 30 -43.76 -60.08 -9.87
N ALA A 31 -43.51 -60.83 -8.82
CA ALA A 31 -42.90 -60.34 -7.61
C ALA A 31 -41.44 -59.82 -7.82
N ILE A 32 -40.66 -60.55 -8.62
CA ILE A 32 -39.34 -60.11 -9.03
C ILE A 32 -39.41 -58.85 -9.90
N ALA A 33 -40.31 -58.80 -10.86
CA ALA A 33 -40.52 -57.61 -11.71
C ALA A 33 -41.04 -56.41 -10.89
N ALA A 34 -41.97 -56.61 -9.96
CA ALA A 34 -42.41 -55.60 -9.03
C ALA A 34 -41.30 -55.14 -8.08
N PHE A 35 -40.47 -56.04 -7.56
CA PHE A 35 -39.31 -55.73 -6.72
C PHE A 35 -38.27 -54.91 -7.48
N LEU A 36 -37.95 -55.29 -8.75
CA LEU A 36 -37.04 -54.56 -9.59
C LEU A 36 -37.61 -53.18 -9.99
N TYR A 37 -38.88 -53.10 -10.27
CA TYR A 37 -39.61 -51.84 -10.57
C TYR A 37 -39.62 -50.91 -9.35
N ILE A 38 -39.91 -51.41 -8.17
CA ILE A 38 -39.91 -50.59 -6.95
C ILE A 38 -38.49 -50.20 -6.58
N SER A 39 -37.51 -51.11 -6.71
CA SER A 39 -36.07 -50.84 -6.45
C SER A 39 -35.44 -49.84 -7.42
N SER A 40 -35.99 -49.66 -8.63
CA SER A 40 -35.55 -48.66 -9.59
C SER A 40 -36.27 -47.33 -9.46
N ARG A 41 -37.40 -47.23 -8.70
CA ARG A 41 -38.07 -45.96 -8.41
C ARG A 41 -37.24 -45.15 -7.42
N GLY A 42 -37.15 -43.82 -7.64
CA GLY A 42 -36.44 -42.92 -6.74
C GLY A 42 -34.93 -42.84 -6.98
N LYS A 43 -34.43 -43.32 -8.14
CA LYS A 43 -33.00 -43.24 -8.51
C LYS A 43 -32.85 -42.82 -9.93
N GLU A 44 -32.00 -41.80 -10.16
CA GLU A 44 -31.56 -41.39 -11.47
C GLU A 44 -30.05 -41.69 -11.60
N THR A 45 -29.67 -42.37 -12.67
CA THR A 45 -28.27 -42.81 -12.91
C THR A 45 -27.73 -42.24 -14.19
N THR A 46 -26.45 -41.93 -14.17
CA THR A 46 -25.67 -41.59 -15.39
C THR A 46 -24.28 -42.21 -15.32
N ASP A 47 -23.80 -42.69 -16.46
CA ASP A 47 -22.44 -43.18 -16.71
C ASP A 47 -21.55 -42.07 -17.30
N ASP A 48 -22.13 -40.91 -17.63
CA ASP A 48 -21.45 -39.77 -18.21
C ASP A 48 -21.15 -38.78 -17.08
N ALA A 49 -20.17 -39.14 -16.23
CA ALA A 49 -19.70 -38.28 -15.17
C ALA A 49 -18.19 -38.31 -15.06
N GLN A 50 -17.61 -37.18 -14.71
CA GLN A 50 -16.18 -37.03 -14.56
C GLN A 50 -15.82 -36.35 -13.24
N VAL A 51 -14.69 -36.74 -12.67
CA VAL A 51 -14.07 -36.01 -11.57
C VAL A 51 -13.46 -34.75 -12.14
N GLU A 52 -13.78 -33.62 -11.54
CA GLU A 52 -13.18 -32.32 -11.83
C GLU A 52 -12.46 -31.77 -10.61
N GLY A 53 -11.54 -30.86 -10.81
CA GLY A 53 -10.79 -30.16 -9.76
C GLY A 53 -10.17 -28.89 -10.30
N HIS A 54 -9.67 -28.08 -9.41
CA HIS A 54 -9.00 -26.85 -9.80
C HIS A 54 -7.63 -27.14 -10.42
N VAL A 55 -7.48 -26.80 -11.69
CA VAL A 55 -6.20 -26.87 -12.42
C VAL A 55 -5.69 -25.45 -12.60
N SER A 56 -4.63 -25.11 -11.91
CA SER A 56 -4.02 -23.78 -11.93
C SER A 56 -2.83 -23.76 -12.88
N PRO A 57 -2.89 -23.07 -14.02
CA PRO A 57 -1.74 -22.89 -14.89
C PRO A 57 -0.76 -21.92 -14.23
N VAL A 58 0.50 -22.33 -14.08
CA VAL A 58 1.58 -21.50 -13.56
C VAL A 58 2.39 -20.93 -14.72
N ALA A 59 2.40 -19.60 -14.84
CA ALA A 59 3.16 -18.87 -15.84
C ALA A 59 4.19 -17.96 -15.17
N ALA A 60 5.21 -17.54 -15.91
CA ALA A 60 6.14 -16.51 -15.46
C ALA A 60 5.44 -15.14 -15.43
N ARG A 61 5.77 -14.29 -14.46
CA ARG A 61 5.28 -12.88 -14.42
C ARG A 61 6.17 -11.93 -15.24
N ILE A 62 7.39 -12.39 -15.56
CA ILE A 62 8.37 -11.66 -16.37
C ILE A 62 8.98 -12.60 -17.40
N SER A 63 9.46 -12.05 -18.50
CA SER A 63 10.22 -12.81 -19.50
C SER A 63 11.66 -13.02 -19.01
N GLY A 64 12.17 -14.24 -19.17
CA GLY A 64 13.55 -14.56 -18.80
C GLY A 64 13.91 -15.99 -19.18
N GLN A 65 15.21 -16.28 -19.27
CA GLN A 65 15.68 -17.63 -19.54
C GLN A 65 15.52 -18.51 -18.30
N VAL A 66 15.04 -19.72 -18.46
CA VAL A 66 14.94 -20.71 -17.38
C VAL A 66 16.32 -21.23 -17.02
N LYS A 67 16.75 -20.97 -15.81
CA LYS A 67 18.03 -21.43 -15.25
C LYS A 67 17.92 -22.85 -14.72
N ARG A 68 16.89 -23.14 -13.94
CA ARG A 68 16.63 -24.45 -13.36
C ARG A 68 15.14 -24.72 -13.21
N VAL A 69 14.76 -25.97 -13.34
CA VAL A 69 13.43 -26.48 -12.97
C VAL A 69 13.64 -27.38 -11.75
N LEU A 70 12.98 -27.08 -10.65
CA LEU A 70 13.20 -27.71 -9.34
C LEU A 70 12.18 -28.83 -9.03
N VAL A 71 11.21 -29.04 -9.92
CA VAL A 71 10.14 -30.00 -9.73
C VAL A 71 10.04 -30.96 -10.92
N SER A 72 9.53 -32.14 -10.63
CA SER A 72 9.25 -33.18 -11.61
C SER A 72 7.74 -33.35 -11.82
N ASP A 73 7.36 -33.98 -12.93
CA ASP A 73 5.97 -34.37 -13.15
C ASP A 73 5.47 -35.29 -12.02
N ASN A 74 4.23 -35.13 -11.63
CA ASN A 74 3.56 -35.82 -10.53
C ASN A 74 4.15 -35.59 -9.12
N GLN A 75 5.01 -34.60 -8.96
CA GLN A 75 5.55 -34.22 -7.64
C GLN A 75 4.53 -33.40 -6.85
N ARG A 76 4.36 -33.73 -5.56
CA ARG A 76 3.59 -32.90 -4.63
C ARG A 76 4.40 -31.68 -4.22
N VAL A 77 3.74 -30.54 -4.21
CA VAL A 77 4.30 -29.24 -3.82
C VAL A 77 3.35 -28.52 -2.87
N LYS A 78 3.93 -27.69 -2.03
CA LYS A 78 3.18 -26.83 -1.10
C LYS A 78 3.18 -25.41 -1.62
N GLN A 79 2.19 -24.64 -1.21
CA GLN A 79 2.14 -23.20 -1.47
C GLN A 79 3.44 -22.52 -1.03
N GLY A 80 4.04 -21.74 -1.92
CA GLY A 80 5.31 -21.05 -1.69
C GLY A 80 6.56 -21.81 -2.15
N ASP A 81 6.48 -23.10 -2.43
CA ASP A 81 7.62 -23.87 -2.97
C ASP A 81 8.08 -23.30 -4.31
N VAL A 82 9.40 -23.23 -4.50
CA VAL A 82 9.99 -22.75 -5.76
C VAL A 82 9.93 -23.87 -6.79
N LEU A 83 9.24 -23.59 -7.89
CA LEU A 83 9.03 -24.56 -8.99
C LEU A 83 10.06 -24.38 -10.11
N VAL A 84 10.28 -23.13 -10.50
CA VAL A 84 11.17 -22.76 -11.59
C VAL A 84 11.98 -21.54 -11.19
N GLU A 85 13.26 -21.54 -11.51
CA GLU A 85 14.14 -20.39 -11.38
C GLU A 85 14.54 -19.86 -12.77
N LEU A 86 14.30 -18.58 -12.98
CA LEU A 86 14.82 -17.87 -14.15
C LEU A 86 16.23 -17.36 -13.87
N ASP A 87 16.96 -17.00 -14.92
CA ASP A 87 18.23 -16.30 -14.76
C ASP A 87 17.99 -14.93 -14.14
N ASP A 88 18.61 -14.70 -13.00
CA ASP A 88 18.44 -13.54 -12.14
C ASP A 88 19.61 -12.55 -12.22
N ALA A 89 20.66 -12.84 -12.98
CA ALA A 89 21.91 -12.07 -12.99
C ALA A 89 21.67 -10.58 -13.31
N ASP A 90 21.00 -10.27 -14.40
CA ASP A 90 20.71 -8.89 -14.81
C ASP A 90 19.80 -8.16 -13.82
N LEU A 91 18.79 -8.86 -13.29
CA LEU A 91 17.82 -8.29 -12.33
C LEU A 91 18.45 -8.08 -10.95
N ALA A 92 19.39 -8.96 -10.56
CA ALA A 92 20.16 -8.78 -9.34
C ALA A 92 21.06 -7.53 -9.41
N VAL A 93 21.70 -7.29 -10.55
CA VAL A 93 22.50 -6.07 -10.78
C VAL A 93 21.61 -4.83 -10.74
N ARG A 94 20.44 -4.87 -11.40
CA ARG A 94 19.46 -3.75 -11.35
C ARG A 94 18.95 -3.46 -9.94
N ALA A 95 18.67 -4.50 -9.17
CA ALA A 95 18.25 -4.35 -7.77
C ALA A 95 19.38 -3.77 -6.90
N ALA A 96 20.62 -4.19 -7.12
CA ALA A 96 21.79 -3.63 -6.44
C ALA A 96 22.02 -2.16 -6.80
N SER A 97 21.90 -1.79 -8.08
CA SER A 97 21.97 -0.39 -8.53
C SER A 97 20.88 0.47 -7.88
N ALA A 98 19.61 0.01 -7.90
CA ALA A 98 18.51 0.76 -7.31
C ALA A 98 18.68 0.94 -5.78
N ARG A 99 19.29 -0.04 -5.07
CA ARG A 99 19.64 0.13 -3.65
C ARG A 99 20.72 1.17 -3.44
N ALA A 100 21.73 1.21 -4.33
CA ALA A 100 22.79 2.22 -4.27
C ALA A 100 22.22 3.63 -4.54
N ASP A 101 21.29 3.75 -5.49
CA ASP A 101 20.61 5.01 -5.81
C ASP A 101 19.77 5.50 -4.61
N LEU A 102 19.08 4.58 -3.91
CA LEU A 102 18.35 4.91 -2.68
C LEU A 102 19.32 5.42 -1.61
N ALA A 103 20.43 4.71 -1.36
CA ALA A 103 21.44 5.13 -0.37
C ALA A 103 22.04 6.51 -0.70
N ALA A 104 22.25 6.83 -1.98
CA ALA A 104 22.70 8.14 -2.41
C ALA A 104 21.64 9.23 -2.18
N ALA A 105 20.37 8.93 -2.43
CA ALA A 105 19.26 9.84 -2.17
C ALA A 105 19.08 10.11 -0.66
N GLU A 106 19.21 9.08 0.18
CA GLU A 106 19.16 9.20 1.65
C GLU A 106 20.32 10.05 2.18
N ALA A 107 21.56 9.85 1.67
CA ALA A 107 22.70 10.68 2.02
C ALA A 107 22.48 12.15 1.63
N SER A 108 21.88 12.40 0.47
CA SER A 108 21.53 13.76 0.02
C SER A 108 20.45 14.39 0.92
N PHE A 109 19.46 13.63 1.35
CA PHE A 109 18.43 14.07 2.28
C PHE A 109 19.04 14.47 3.63
N HIS A 110 19.90 13.62 4.23
CA HIS A 110 20.60 13.93 5.48
C HIS A 110 21.49 15.15 5.37
N SER A 111 22.15 15.35 4.21
CA SER A 111 22.94 16.56 3.95
C SER A 111 22.05 17.83 3.93
N ALA A 112 20.89 17.75 3.31
CA ALA A 112 19.91 18.85 3.28
C ALA A 112 19.36 19.16 4.70
N GLU A 113 19.06 18.14 5.49
CA GLU A 113 18.65 18.31 6.91
C GLU A 113 19.73 18.98 7.74
N ALA A 114 21.00 18.53 7.62
CA ALA A 114 22.12 19.14 8.30
C ALA A 114 22.32 20.61 7.90
N THR A 115 22.11 20.92 6.61
CA THR A 115 22.20 22.31 6.10
C THR A 115 21.06 23.17 6.67
N LEU A 116 19.84 22.66 6.76
CA LEU A 116 18.71 23.35 7.38
C LEU A 116 19.01 23.64 8.86
N GLU A 117 19.51 22.66 9.59
CA GLU A 117 19.87 22.80 11.02
C GLU A 117 20.98 23.86 11.20
N LEU A 118 22.02 23.81 10.37
CA LEU A 118 23.08 24.81 10.39
C LEU A 118 22.54 26.21 10.10
N THR A 119 21.69 26.34 9.07
CA THR A 119 21.05 27.61 8.69
C THR A 119 20.24 28.17 9.87
N ARG A 120 19.42 27.36 10.53
CA ARG A 120 18.66 27.78 11.73
C ARG A 120 19.58 28.31 12.83
N LYS A 121 20.63 27.57 13.17
CA LYS A 121 21.61 28.00 14.20
C LYS A 121 22.32 29.29 13.86
N GLN A 122 22.73 29.47 12.60
CA GLN A 122 23.36 30.70 12.15
C GLN A 122 22.40 31.91 12.23
N LEU A 123 21.14 31.70 11.84
CA LEU A 123 20.15 32.76 11.90
C LEU A 123 19.79 33.14 13.34
N ASP A 124 19.66 32.19 14.24
CA ASP A 124 19.45 32.46 15.65
C ASP A 124 20.63 33.24 16.27
N ALA A 125 21.87 32.84 15.96
CA ALA A 125 23.05 33.55 16.39
C ALA A 125 23.09 35.01 15.88
N ASN A 126 22.78 35.20 14.60
CA ASN A 126 22.71 36.56 14.00
C ASN A 126 21.64 37.42 14.66
N LEU A 127 20.49 36.85 15.03
CA LEU A 127 19.42 37.55 15.72
C LEU A 127 19.86 37.97 17.15
N VAL A 128 20.56 37.09 17.88
CA VAL A 128 21.12 37.42 19.20
C VAL A 128 22.14 38.55 19.10
N ILE A 129 23.07 38.49 18.11
CA ILE A 129 24.06 39.54 17.87
C ILE A 129 23.38 40.88 17.54
N ALA A 130 22.38 40.87 16.67
CA ALA A 130 21.66 42.09 16.29
C ALA A 130 20.89 42.71 17.46
N ARG A 131 20.26 41.90 18.31
CA ARG A 131 19.61 42.37 19.57
C ARG A 131 20.63 42.95 20.54
N GLY A 132 21.77 42.30 20.69
CA GLY A 132 22.89 42.84 21.50
C GLY A 132 23.37 44.18 20.99
N GLY A 133 23.48 44.35 19.67
CA GLY A 133 23.84 45.62 19.02
C GLY A 133 22.83 46.75 19.34
N ILE A 134 21.52 46.47 19.35
CA ILE A 134 20.50 47.44 19.75
C ILE A 134 20.63 47.79 21.24
N ALA A 135 20.82 46.80 22.11
CA ALA A 135 20.99 47.07 23.54
C ALA A 135 22.20 47.96 23.81
N GLN A 136 23.31 47.72 23.11
CA GLN A 136 24.51 48.58 23.22
C GLN A 136 24.25 49.98 22.68
N ALA A 137 23.64 50.14 21.51
CA ALA A 137 23.32 51.45 20.92
C ALA A 137 22.32 52.23 21.83
N SER A 138 21.36 51.56 22.44
CA SER A 138 20.42 52.21 23.34
C SER A 138 21.11 52.67 24.65
N ALA A 139 22.06 51.91 25.17
CA ALA A 139 22.86 52.32 26.36
C ALA A 139 23.71 53.55 26.05
N VAL A 140 24.36 53.60 24.88
CA VAL A 140 25.10 54.78 24.39
C VAL A 140 24.17 55.98 24.24
N SER A 141 22.97 55.80 23.70
CA SER A 141 21.97 56.87 23.57
C SER A 141 21.54 57.41 24.96
N GLY A 142 21.34 56.52 25.95
CA GLY A 142 21.03 56.90 27.32
C GLY A 142 22.15 57.71 27.99
N SER A 143 23.41 57.29 27.83
CA SER A 143 24.58 58.03 28.36
C SER A 143 24.74 59.41 27.69
N THR A 144 24.50 59.51 26.39
CA THR A 144 24.54 60.79 25.66
C THR A 144 23.42 61.74 26.13
N GLN A 145 22.21 61.21 26.42
CA GLN A 145 21.14 62.00 27.00
C GLN A 145 21.54 62.58 28.36
N ALA A 146 22.14 61.75 29.25
CA ALA A 146 22.63 62.22 30.57
C ALA A 146 23.70 63.34 30.43
N GLN A 147 24.57 63.25 29.39
CA GLN A 147 25.53 64.35 29.08
C GLN A 147 24.85 65.65 28.68
N ILE A 148 23.76 65.61 27.90
CA ILE A 148 22.97 66.77 27.55
C ILE A 148 22.32 67.35 28.78
N ASP A 149 21.75 66.55 29.65
CA ASP A 149 21.10 67.02 30.88
C ASP A 149 22.12 67.70 31.80
N GLN A 150 23.33 67.15 31.93
CA GLN A 150 24.43 67.76 32.66
C GLN A 150 24.85 69.09 32.06
N ALA A 151 25.05 69.13 30.74
CA ALA A 151 25.43 70.39 30.03
C ALA A 151 24.35 71.47 30.20
N ASN A 152 23.07 71.11 30.15
CA ASN A 152 21.98 72.06 30.41
C ASN A 152 21.97 72.56 31.88
N ALA A 153 22.29 71.75 32.86
CA ALA A 153 22.45 72.14 34.24
C ALA A 153 23.63 73.15 34.39
N ASP A 154 24.75 72.89 33.67
CA ASP A 154 25.90 73.82 33.67
C ASP A 154 25.52 75.18 33.07
N VAL A 155 24.71 75.21 31.98
CA VAL A 155 24.20 76.46 31.41
C VAL A 155 23.33 77.20 32.39
N THR A 156 22.46 76.50 33.14
CA THR A 156 21.59 77.10 34.15
C THR A 156 22.42 77.68 35.29
N ALA A 157 23.42 76.94 35.72
CA ALA A 157 24.32 77.41 36.79
C ALA A 157 25.15 78.63 36.37
N ALA A 158 25.71 78.62 35.13
CA ALA A 158 26.48 79.79 34.61
C ALA A 158 25.57 80.95 34.35
N GLY A 159 24.35 80.77 33.86
CA GLY A 159 23.34 81.80 33.69
C GLY A 159 22.95 82.45 35.00
N SER A 160 22.74 81.73 36.10
CA SER A 160 22.44 82.24 37.43
C SER A 160 23.59 83.06 38.02
N ARG A 161 24.84 82.60 37.79
CA ARG A 161 26.05 83.38 38.27
C ARG A 161 26.16 84.68 37.47
N LEU A 162 25.95 84.68 36.20
CA LEU A 162 25.99 85.90 35.38
C LEU A 162 24.88 86.88 35.78
N ALA A 163 23.67 86.37 36.05
CA ALA A 163 22.56 87.24 36.51
C ALA A 163 22.88 87.91 37.84
N LEU A 164 23.48 87.16 38.77
CA LEU A 164 23.97 87.76 40.06
C LEU A 164 25.04 88.81 39.82
N ALA A 165 26.06 88.53 38.97
CA ALA A 165 27.11 89.44 38.61
C ALA A 165 26.58 90.73 38.00
N LYS A 166 25.60 90.65 37.06
CA LYS A 166 24.92 91.77 36.43
C LYS A 166 24.12 92.63 37.49
N THR A 167 23.48 91.95 38.43
CA THR A 167 22.75 92.64 39.52
C THR A 167 23.70 93.40 40.39
N GLU A 168 24.84 92.83 40.76
CA GLU A 168 25.89 93.48 41.55
C GLU A 168 26.53 94.60 40.76
N LEU A 169 26.84 94.44 39.50
CA LEU A 169 27.33 95.52 38.60
C LEU A 169 26.36 96.70 38.63
N GLY A 170 25.06 96.48 38.48
CA GLY A 170 24.04 97.52 38.53
C GLY A 170 23.94 98.23 39.86
N ARG A 171 24.22 97.49 40.94
CA ARG A 171 24.33 98.14 42.30
C ARG A 171 25.59 99.02 42.38
N THR A 172 26.75 98.47 42.01
CA THR A 172 28.06 99.15 42.01
C THR A 172 28.04 100.37 41.12
N GLN A 173 27.47 100.29 39.92
CA GLN A 173 27.29 101.44 39.10
C GLN A 173 26.56 102.62 39.72
N ARG A 174 25.44 102.35 40.41
CA ARG A 174 24.66 103.37 41.14
C ARG A 174 25.46 104.00 42.32
N LEU A 175 26.30 103.19 42.96
CA LEU A 175 27.17 103.70 44.06
C LEU A 175 28.33 104.54 43.51
N VAL A 176 28.91 104.17 42.36
CA VAL A 176 29.93 105.01 41.74
C VAL A 176 29.33 106.36 41.18
N ASP A 177 28.13 106.28 40.56
CA ASP A 177 27.41 107.48 40.11
C ASP A 177 27.05 108.42 41.24
N SER A 178 26.83 107.96 42.45
CA SER A 178 26.59 108.70 43.63
C SER A 178 27.89 109.22 44.34
N GLY A 179 29.06 108.85 43.84
CA GLY A 179 30.37 109.11 44.40
C GLY A 179 30.74 108.36 45.71
N ALA A 180 29.98 107.32 46.08
CA ALA A 180 30.18 106.55 47.32
C ALA A 180 31.35 105.58 47.22
N ILE A 181 31.77 105.14 45.99
CA ILE A 181 32.87 104.18 45.80
C ILE A 181 33.72 104.61 44.57
N PRO A 182 35.00 104.23 44.52
CA PRO A 182 35.89 104.54 43.42
C PRO A 182 35.60 103.73 42.18
N ARG A 183 35.95 104.25 40.98
CA ARG A 183 35.69 103.69 39.65
C ARG A 183 36.35 102.27 39.43
N ASN A 184 37.50 102.01 39.97
CA ASN A 184 38.19 100.69 39.91
C ASN A 184 37.32 99.52 40.36
N GLU A 185 36.40 99.76 41.31
CA GLU A 185 35.42 98.71 41.70
C GLU A 185 34.42 98.43 40.59
N LEU A 186 34.03 99.41 39.81
CA LEU A 186 33.20 99.23 38.63
C LEU A 186 33.90 98.36 37.58
N ASP A 187 35.20 98.70 37.27
CA ASP A 187 36.01 97.95 36.31
C ASP A 187 36.16 96.48 36.74
N THR A 188 36.39 96.24 38.10
CA THR A 188 36.43 94.89 38.62
C THR A 188 35.11 94.14 38.44
N ARG A 189 33.96 94.80 38.60
CA ARG A 189 32.63 94.16 38.36
C ARG A 189 32.35 93.94 36.87
N LEU A 190 32.83 94.80 35.97
CA LEU A 190 32.77 94.62 34.51
C LEU A 190 33.55 93.37 34.09
N ASP A 191 34.76 93.16 34.69
CA ASP A 191 35.54 91.98 34.44
C ASP A 191 34.82 90.68 34.90
N VAL A 192 34.18 90.73 36.11
CA VAL A 192 33.41 89.60 36.61
C VAL A 192 32.21 89.30 35.68
N VAL A 193 31.52 90.29 35.14
CA VAL A 193 30.44 90.06 34.15
C VAL A 193 31.00 89.52 32.90
N ALA A 194 32.13 90.02 32.35
CA ALA A 194 32.78 89.52 31.13
C ALA A 194 33.21 88.06 31.33
N GLN A 195 33.76 87.71 32.50
CA GLN A 195 34.08 86.30 32.82
C GLN A 195 32.82 85.41 32.89
N GLY A 196 31.71 85.96 33.50
CA GLY A 196 30.43 85.23 33.53
C GLY A 196 29.85 84.97 32.16
N GLU A 197 29.94 85.95 31.28
CA GLU A 197 29.49 85.78 29.84
C GLU A 197 30.33 84.76 29.12
N ALA A 198 31.65 84.78 29.32
CA ALA A 198 32.53 83.78 28.73
C ALA A 198 32.23 82.35 29.25
N GLN A 199 31.97 82.25 30.60
CA GLN A 199 31.56 80.96 31.19
C GLN A 199 30.22 80.45 30.64
N LEU A 200 29.23 81.34 30.48
CA LEU A 200 27.94 80.98 29.90
C LEU A 200 28.11 80.54 28.37
N ALA A 201 28.91 81.32 27.66
CA ALA A 201 29.23 80.94 26.23
C ALA A 201 29.88 79.54 26.15
N GLN A 202 30.83 79.25 27.03
CA GLN A 202 31.47 77.93 27.13
C GLN A 202 30.48 76.86 27.53
N ALA A 203 29.58 77.06 28.49
CA ALA A 203 28.57 76.07 28.84
C ALA A 203 27.61 75.81 27.71
N ARG A 204 27.19 76.86 26.97
CA ARG A 204 26.36 76.70 25.71
C ARG A 204 27.07 75.89 24.61
N ALA A 205 28.36 76.15 24.43
CA ALA A 205 29.15 75.36 23.49
C ALA A 205 29.20 73.85 23.82
N ARG A 206 29.25 73.55 25.13
CA ARG A 206 29.15 72.14 25.60
C ARG A 206 27.79 71.51 25.27
N VAL A 207 26.68 72.23 25.39
CA VAL A 207 25.37 71.74 25.00
C VAL A 207 25.34 71.41 23.49
N VAL A 208 25.88 72.30 22.65
CA VAL A 208 25.97 72.09 21.20
C VAL A 208 26.77 70.80 20.87
N SER A 209 27.90 70.64 21.56
CA SER A 209 28.74 69.44 21.41
C SER A 209 27.98 68.15 21.86
N ALA A 210 27.27 68.21 22.99
CA ALA A 210 26.48 67.10 23.47
C ALA A 210 25.31 66.74 22.55
N LEU A 211 24.65 67.74 21.92
CA LEU A 211 23.62 67.54 20.91
C LEU A 211 24.18 66.88 19.62
N ALA A 212 25.39 67.31 19.19
CA ALA A 212 26.05 66.65 18.06
C ALA A 212 26.37 65.18 18.34
N ASN A 213 26.84 64.87 19.56
CA ASN A 213 27.04 63.47 19.99
C ASN A 213 25.75 62.68 20.04
N ARG A 214 24.61 63.30 20.41
CA ARG A 214 23.28 62.66 20.35
C ARG A 214 22.90 62.30 18.92
N SER A 215 23.12 63.20 17.97
CA SER A 215 22.86 62.98 16.55
C SER A 215 23.65 61.74 16.05
N ASN A 216 24.93 61.65 16.38
CA ASN A 216 25.78 60.53 16.05
C ASN A 216 25.29 59.23 16.69
N SER A 217 24.90 59.27 17.99
CA SER A 217 24.32 58.13 18.68
C SER A 217 22.98 57.66 18.09
N SER A 218 22.15 58.60 17.63
CA SER A 218 20.91 58.27 16.91
C SER A 218 21.20 57.52 15.62
N GLY A 219 22.19 57.96 14.82
CA GLY A 219 22.62 57.29 13.60
C GLY A 219 23.11 55.82 13.86
N THR A 220 23.87 55.63 14.96
CA THR A 220 24.30 54.26 15.35
C THR A 220 23.11 53.38 15.78
N THR A 221 22.12 53.96 16.44
CA THR A 221 20.88 53.22 16.82
C THR A 221 20.08 52.82 15.59
N GLU A 222 19.91 53.71 14.59
CA GLU A 222 19.24 53.37 13.32
C GLU A 222 20.00 52.28 12.53
N THR A 223 21.33 52.34 12.53
CA THR A 223 22.15 51.30 11.93
C THR A 223 21.94 49.94 12.63
N ALA A 224 21.89 49.92 13.95
CA ALA A 224 21.62 48.70 14.74
C ALA A 224 20.20 48.17 14.47
N ARG A 225 19.19 49.05 14.35
CA ARG A 225 17.82 48.68 13.94
C ARG A 225 17.78 48.08 12.54
N GLY A 226 18.46 48.65 11.59
CA GLY A 226 18.58 48.11 10.24
C GLY A 226 19.18 46.69 10.22
N ARG A 227 20.23 46.45 11.02
CA ARG A 227 20.81 45.10 11.17
C ARG A 227 19.82 44.13 11.81
N LEU A 228 19.00 44.56 12.78
CA LEU A 228 17.96 43.71 13.37
C LEU A 228 16.88 43.35 12.31
N LEU A 229 16.44 44.30 11.48
CA LEU A 229 15.48 44.04 10.44
C LEU A 229 16.01 43.03 9.43
N ILE A 230 17.28 43.12 9.03
CA ILE A 230 17.94 42.13 8.18
C ILE A 230 17.98 40.77 8.88
N ALA A 231 18.32 40.74 10.18
CA ALA A 231 18.33 39.50 10.95
C ALA A 231 16.93 38.92 11.18
N GLN A 232 15.87 39.70 11.09
CA GLN A 232 14.47 39.28 11.16
C GLN A 232 13.90 38.76 9.83
N ALA A 233 14.53 38.98 8.70
CA ALA A 233 14.19 38.38 7.40
C ALA A 233 14.60 36.90 7.29
N VAL A 234 14.69 36.23 8.42
CA VAL A 234 15.08 34.83 8.63
C VAL A 234 14.08 33.81 8.07
N PRO A 235 12.74 34.02 8.14
CA PRO A 235 11.77 33.02 7.73
C PRO A 235 11.94 32.58 6.25
N GLU A 236 12.29 33.49 5.36
CA GLU A 236 12.46 33.21 3.95
C GLU A 236 13.66 32.26 3.69
N GLN A 237 14.78 32.45 4.38
CA GLN A 237 15.95 31.60 4.24
C GLN A 237 15.68 30.19 4.80
N ILE A 238 14.97 30.08 5.93
CA ILE A 238 14.52 28.80 6.47
C ILE A 238 13.55 28.12 5.51
N ALA A 239 12.61 28.86 4.90
CA ALA A 239 11.67 28.33 3.93
C ALA A 239 12.39 27.72 2.71
N VAL A 240 13.40 28.41 2.18
CA VAL A 240 14.24 27.88 1.09
C VAL A 240 14.96 26.60 1.50
N ALA A 241 15.60 26.60 2.68
CA ALA A 241 16.29 25.39 3.18
C ALA A 241 15.31 24.24 3.47
N THR A 242 14.11 24.53 3.96
CA THR A 242 13.04 23.56 4.15
C THR A 242 12.58 22.95 2.83
N ALA A 243 12.36 23.78 1.81
CA ALA A 243 12.01 23.30 0.47
C ALA A 243 13.10 22.39 -0.14
N GLN A 244 14.38 22.66 0.16
CA GLN A 244 15.47 21.76 -0.24
C GLN A 244 15.39 20.38 0.45
N VAL A 245 15.02 20.35 1.74
CA VAL A 245 14.81 19.10 2.47
C VAL A 245 13.62 18.33 1.88
N GLU A 246 12.50 19.00 1.59
CA GLU A 246 11.33 18.39 0.95
C GLU A 246 11.65 17.82 -0.42
N LEU A 247 12.42 18.56 -1.24
CA LEU A 247 12.88 18.06 -2.52
C LEU A 247 13.78 16.83 -2.39
N ALA A 248 14.70 16.84 -1.43
CA ALA A 248 15.57 15.70 -1.18
C ALA A 248 14.77 14.48 -0.67
N LYS A 249 13.75 14.69 0.17
CA LYS A 249 12.82 13.66 0.62
C LYS A 249 12.03 13.05 -0.54
N ALA A 250 11.50 13.86 -1.43
CA ALA A 250 10.80 13.36 -2.62
C ALA A 250 11.71 12.49 -3.50
N LYS A 251 13.00 12.80 -3.58
CA LYS A 251 13.99 11.95 -4.28
C LYS A 251 14.21 10.60 -3.57
N VAL A 252 14.22 10.58 -2.24
CA VAL A 252 14.26 9.32 -1.47
C VAL A 252 13.04 8.47 -1.77
N ASP A 253 11.83 9.04 -1.73
CA ASP A 253 10.58 8.33 -2.02
C ASP A 253 10.58 7.76 -3.44
N GLN A 254 11.07 8.52 -4.42
CA GLN A 254 11.24 8.07 -5.81
C GLN A 254 12.24 6.91 -5.91
N ALA A 255 13.41 7.02 -5.30
CA ALA A 255 14.44 5.98 -5.32
C ALA A 255 13.97 4.71 -4.59
N GLN A 256 13.23 4.87 -3.49
CA GLN A 256 12.62 3.75 -2.77
C GLN A 256 11.59 3.00 -3.62
N ALA A 257 10.76 3.71 -4.38
CA ALA A 257 9.81 3.10 -5.30
C ALA A 257 10.54 2.33 -6.42
N ALA A 258 11.60 2.90 -6.98
CA ALA A 258 12.44 2.26 -8.00
C ALA A 258 13.11 0.98 -7.44
N MET A 259 13.64 1.04 -6.22
CA MET A 259 14.24 -0.10 -5.54
C MET A 259 13.22 -1.22 -5.31
N ARG A 260 12.01 -0.90 -4.80
CA ARG A 260 10.94 -1.89 -4.63
C ARG A 260 10.55 -2.55 -5.95
N GLN A 261 10.45 -1.77 -7.03
CA GLN A 261 10.15 -2.32 -8.37
C GLN A 261 11.24 -3.29 -8.85
N ALA A 262 12.50 -2.95 -8.64
CA ALA A 262 13.63 -3.82 -9.00
C ALA A 262 13.64 -5.11 -8.17
N GLU A 263 13.34 -5.03 -6.87
CA GLU A 263 13.24 -6.20 -5.98
C GLU A 263 12.05 -7.09 -6.32
N LEU A 264 10.90 -6.52 -6.68
CA LEU A 264 9.75 -7.30 -7.16
C LEU A 264 10.09 -8.05 -8.44
N ASN A 265 10.74 -7.40 -9.39
CA ASN A 265 11.17 -8.05 -10.64
C ASN A 265 12.19 -9.17 -10.36
N LEU A 266 13.12 -8.96 -9.44
CA LEU A 266 14.03 -9.99 -8.96
C LEU A 266 13.29 -11.13 -8.26
N GLY A 267 12.28 -10.82 -7.45
CA GLY A 267 11.42 -11.80 -6.80
C GLY A 267 10.66 -12.68 -7.80
N TYR A 268 10.23 -12.11 -8.93
CA TYR A 268 9.52 -12.84 -9.99
C TYR A 268 10.41 -13.82 -10.78
N THR A 269 11.73 -13.80 -10.60
CA THR A 269 12.61 -14.84 -11.15
C THR A 269 12.41 -16.20 -10.50
N LYS A 270 11.87 -16.23 -9.26
CA LYS A 270 11.53 -17.46 -8.54
C LYS A 270 10.03 -17.70 -8.65
N ILE A 271 9.66 -18.56 -9.59
CA ILE A 271 8.26 -18.94 -9.82
C ILE A 271 7.88 -19.96 -8.76
N ARG A 272 6.84 -19.62 -7.97
CA ARG A 272 6.41 -20.39 -6.81
C ARG A 272 5.02 -20.98 -7.03
N ALA A 273 4.74 -22.06 -6.30
CA ALA A 273 3.40 -22.62 -6.22
C ALA A 273 2.45 -21.63 -5.51
N GLU A 274 1.32 -21.32 -6.15
CA GLU A 274 0.29 -20.45 -5.57
C GLU A 274 -0.68 -21.21 -4.66
N VAL A 275 -0.77 -22.54 -4.83
CA VAL A 275 -1.61 -23.45 -4.06
C VAL A 275 -0.85 -24.74 -3.74
N ASP A 276 -1.32 -25.48 -2.71
CA ASP A 276 -0.88 -26.84 -2.47
C ASP A 276 -1.45 -27.75 -3.56
N GLY A 277 -0.65 -28.66 -4.08
CA GLY A 277 -1.13 -29.52 -5.14
C GLY A 277 -0.07 -30.46 -5.71
N VAL A 278 -0.39 -31.04 -6.85
CA VAL A 278 0.48 -31.94 -7.62
C VAL A 278 0.79 -31.30 -8.96
N VAL A 279 2.06 -31.31 -9.36
CA VAL A 279 2.50 -30.89 -10.69
C VAL A 279 1.95 -31.90 -11.71
N SER A 280 1.02 -31.44 -12.56
CA SER A 280 0.36 -32.31 -13.54
C SER A 280 1.18 -32.46 -14.80
N LYS A 281 1.57 -31.33 -15.40
CA LYS A 281 2.29 -31.30 -16.66
C LYS A 281 3.32 -30.19 -16.66
N ARG A 282 4.56 -30.55 -16.91
CA ARG A 282 5.67 -29.62 -17.10
C ARG A 282 5.90 -29.39 -18.59
N ASN A 283 5.79 -28.12 -19.01
CA ASN A 283 6.00 -27.72 -20.41
C ASN A 283 7.26 -26.84 -20.55
N VAL A 284 8.18 -26.89 -19.58
CA VAL A 284 9.36 -26.03 -19.51
C VAL A 284 10.60 -26.86 -19.26
N GLU A 285 11.69 -26.50 -19.97
CA GLU A 285 13.01 -27.11 -19.81
C GLU A 285 14.06 -26.02 -19.50
N PRO A 286 15.14 -26.36 -18.78
CA PRO A 286 16.26 -25.44 -18.61
C PRO A 286 16.81 -24.94 -19.94
N GLY A 287 17.12 -23.63 -20.01
CA GLY A 287 17.58 -22.96 -21.23
C GLY A 287 16.46 -22.37 -22.11
N GLN A 288 15.21 -22.73 -21.89
CA GLN A 288 14.08 -22.15 -22.62
C GLN A 288 13.77 -20.72 -22.14
N MET A 289 13.12 -19.94 -23.02
CA MET A 289 12.60 -18.62 -22.66
C MET A 289 11.21 -18.77 -22.05
N ALA A 290 11.04 -18.31 -20.83
CA ALA A 290 9.74 -18.16 -20.19
C ALA A 290 9.13 -16.79 -20.52
N SER A 291 7.80 -16.75 -20.67
CA SER A 291 7.03 -15.53 -20.93
C SER A 291 5.67 -15.58 -20.22
N PRO A 292 5.04 -14.41 -19.92
CA PRO A 292 3.79 -14.33 -19.16
C PRO A 292 2.58 -14.97 -19.84
N ASP A 293 2.59 -15.06 -21.15
CA ASP A 293 1.51 -15.61 -22.00
C ASP A 293 1.53 -17.14 -22.14
N ARG A 294 2.60 -17.78 -21.64
CA ARG A 294 2.78 -19.23 -21.76
C ARG A 294 2.87 -19.91 -20.38
N ALA A 295 1.95 -20.84 -20.13
CA ALA A 295 2.03 -21.67 -18.94
C ALA A 295 3.26 -22.60 -18.98
N LEU A 296 4.05 -22.57 -17.94
CA LEU A 296 5.25 -23.38 -17.75
C LEU A 296 4.93 -24.77 -17.23
N LEU A 297 3.94 -24.86 -16.34
CA LEU A 297 3.43 -26.09 -15.76
C LEU A 297 1.99 -25.88 -15.28
N ALA A 298 1.30 -26.95 -14.96
CA ALA A 298 -0.02 -26.93 -14.36
C ALA A 298 0.03 -27.59 -12.98
N LEU A 299 -0.60 -26.95 -12.00
CA LEU A 299 -0.82 -27.51 -10.65
C LEU A 299 -2.27 -27.96 -10.53
N VAL A 300 -2.48 -29.15 -10.06
CA VAL A 300 -3.79 -29.67 -9.67
C VAL A 300 -3.91 -29.52 -8.16
N ASP A 301 -4.89 -28.74 -7.72
CA ASP A 301 -5.23 -28.62 -6.31
C ASP A 301 -5.93 -29.92 -5.86
N THR A 302 -5.39 -30.56 -4.83
CA THR A 302 -5.92 -31.83 -4.29
C THR A 302 -6.86 -31.63 -3.11
N ARG A 303 -7.24 -30.39 -2.80
CA ARG A 303 -8.09 -30.09 -1.64
C ARG A 303 -9.58 -30.06 -1.96
N GLU A 304 -9.93 -29.70 -3.17
CA GLU A 304 -11.31 -29.54 -3.61
C GLU A 304 -11.54 -30.26 -4.93
N GLU A 305 -12.07 -31.46 -4.83
CA GLU A 305 -12.47 -32.24 -6.00
C GLU A 305 -14.00 -32.41 -5.97
N TRP A 306 -14.62 -32.35 -7.12
CA TRP A 306 -16.05 -32.58 -7.29
C TRP A 306 -16.31 -33.46 -8.49
N VAL A 307 -17.52 -33.96 -8.62
CA VAL A 307 -17.93 -34.74 -9.78
C VAL A 307 -18.93 -33.92 -10.59
N VAL A 308 -18.70 -33.80 -11.88
CA VAL A 308 -19.67 -33.26 -12.84
C VAL A 308 -20.32 -34.41 -13.55
N ALA A 309 -21.63 -34.60 -13.33
CA ALA A 309 -22.42 -35.66 -13.90
C ALA A 309 -23.42 -35.10 -14.91
N ASN A 310 -23.36 -35.59 -16.13
CA ASN A 310 -24.22 -35.17 -17.23
C ASN A 310 -25.52 -35.99 -17.28
N PHE A 311 -26.61 -35.44 -16.76
CA PHE A 311 -27.92 -36.08 -16.81
C PHE A 311 -28.70 -35.68 -18.05
N LYS A 312 -29.55 -36.60 -18.55
CA LYS A 312 -30.48 -36.30 -19.63
C LYS A 312 -31.51 -35.28 -19.15
N GLU A 313 -31.93 -34.39 -20.06
CA GLU A 313 -32.97 -33.37 -19.77
C GLU A 313 -34.23 -34.01 -19.16
N THR A 314 -34.60 -35.24 -19.56
CA THR A 314 -35.76 -35.96 -19.04
C THR A 314 -35.62 -36.43 -17.57
N GLN A 315 -34.40 -36.48 -17.06
CA GLN A 315 -34.10 -36.90 -15.67
C GLN A 315 -34.08 -35.70 -14.70
N LEU A 316 -33.84 -34.48 -15.22
CA LEU A 316 -33.67 -33.27 -14.38
C LEU A 316 -34.89 -32.89 -13.53
N ALA A 317 -36.08 -33.21 -13.97
CA ALA A 317 -37.31 -32.88 -13.22
C ALA A 317 -37.33 -33.48 -11.81
N LYS A 318 -36.51 -34.51 -11.54
CA LYS A 318 -36.41 -35.20 -10.26
C LYS A 318 -35.16 -34.89 -9.47
N ILE A 319 -34.19 -34.18 -10.06
CA ILE A 319 -32.91 -33.87 -9.45
C ILE A 319 -32.97 -32.47 -8.86
N HIS A 320 -32.66 -32.34 -7.57
CA HIS A 320 -32.68 -31.08 -6.84
C HIS A 320 -31.41 -30.94 -6.00
N PRO A 321 -30.91 -29.69 -5.77
CA PRO A 321 -29.82 -29.45 -4.83
C PRO A 321 -30.11 -30.03 -3.44
N GLY A 322 -29.07 -30.59 -2.81
CA GLY A 322 -29.15 -31.21 -1.49
C GLY A 322 -29.44 -32.72 -1.48
N GLN A 323 -29.82 -33.32 -2.62
CA GLN A 323 -30.04 -34.76 -2.71
C GLN A 323 -28.77 -35.56 -2.52
N GLN A 324 -28.88 -36.73 -1.88
CA GLN A 324 -27.74 -37.64 -1.69
C GLN A 324 -27.38 -38.37 -3.00
N VAL A 325 -26.07 -38.53 -3.18
CA VAL A 325 -25.51 -39.13 -4.39
C VAL A 325 -24.55 -40.25 -4.00
N LYS A 326 -24.67 -41.35 -4.70
CA LYS A 326 -23.72 -42.45 -4.69
C LYS A 326 -22.84 -42.35 -5.94
N ILE A 327 -21.53 -42.38 -5.75
CA ILE A 327 -20.54 -42.21 -6.82
C ILE A 327 -19.62 -43.42 -6.81
N LYS A 328 -19.42 -44.03 -7.98
CA LYS A 328 -18.46 -45.10 -8.19
C LYS A 328 -17.46 -44.61 -9.25
N VAL A 329 -16.19 -44.46 -8.86
CA VAL A 329 -15.12 -44.03 -9.78
C VAL A 329 -14.45 -45.26 -10.36
N ASP A 330 -14.29 -45.30 -11.69
CA ASP A 330 -13.81 -46.48 -12.44
C ASP A 330 -12.41 -46.97 -12.01
N GLY A 331 -11.56 -46.08 -11.53
CA GLY A 331 -10.23 -46.44 -11.04
C GLY A 331 -10.21 -47.05 -9.64
N PHE A 332 -11.36 -47.11 -8.93
CA PHE A 332 -11.49 -47.60 -7.55
C PHE A 332 -12.72 -48.53 -7.35
N ASP A 333 -12.71 -49.60 -8.10
CA ASP A 333 -13.87 -50.55 -8.22
C ASP A 333 -14.52 -51.02 -6.93
N SER A 334 -13.78 -51.06 -5.82
CA SER A 334 -14.28 -51.55 -4.53
C SER A 334 -14.82 -50.43 -3.62
N THR A 335 -14.67 -49.14 -4.03
CA THR A 335 -14.99 -48.03 -3.14
C THR A 335 -16.13 -47.17 -3.72
N THR A 336 -17.17 -47.03 -2.92
CA THR A 336 -18.28 -46.15 -3.22
C THR A 336 -18.14 -44.87 -2.42
N LEU A 337 -18.09 -43.74 -3.10
CA LEU A 337 -18.10 -42.42 -2.49
C LEU A 337 -19.53 -41.91 -2.32
N ARG A 338 -19.72 -41.08 -1.31
CA ARG A 338 -20.95 -40.32 -1.09
C ARG A 338 -20.74 -38.85 -1.40
N GLY A 339 -21.77 -38.26 -1.95
CA GLY A 339 -21.79 -36.84 -2.23
C GLY A 339 -23.18 -36.26 -2.12
N THR A 340 -23.28 -34.99 -2.33
CA THR A 340 -24.56 -34.25 -2.41
C THR A 340 -24.61 -33.43 -3.69
N VAL A 341 -25.80 -33.34 -4.28
CA VAL A 341 -26.03 -32.43 -5.40
C VAL A 341 -25.85 -30.99 -4.91
N ASP A 342 -24.88 -30.28 -5.44
CA ASP A 342 -24.61 -28.89 -5.14
C ASP A 342 -25.46 -27.96 -6.01
N SER A 343 -25.32 -28.11 -7.32
CA SER A 343 -25.99 -27.22 -8.28
C SER A 343 -26.20 -27.91 -9.61
N ILE A 344 -27.18 -27.41 -10.35
CA ILE A 344 -27.50 -27.82 -11.72
C ILE A 344 -27.11 -26.65 -12.63
N GLN A 345 -26.35 -26.93 -13.68
CA GLN A 345 -25.91 -25.90 -14.60
C GLN A 345 -27.11 -25.28 -15.35
N ALA A 346 -27.09 -23.95 -15.52
CA ALA A 346 -28.22 -23.20 -16.12
C ALA A 346 -28.40 -23.43 -17.64
N GLY A 347 -27.59 -24.30 -18.25
CA GLY A 347 -27.66 -24.62 -19.69
C GLY A 347 -27.10 -25.97 -20.02
N THR A 348 -27.40 -26.45 -21.23
CA THR A 348 -26.93 -27.73 -21.71
C THR A 348 -25.45 -27.68 -22.10
N GLY A 349 -24.73 -28.78 -21.98
CA GLY A 349 -23.32 -28.86 -22.35
C GLY A 349 -23.04 -28.47 -23.79
N SER A 350 -23.98 -28.79 -24.73
CA SER A 350 -23.87 -28.40 -26.12
C SER A 350 -23.88 -26.89 -26.37
N ARG A 351 -24.53 -26.11 -25.50
CA ARG A 351 -24.60 -24.64 -25.64
C ARG A 351 -23.29 -23.96 -25.27
N PHE A 352 -22.51 -24.55 -24.36
CA PHE A 352 -21.22 -24.05 -23.91
C PHE A 352 -20.02 -24.74 -24.54
N SER A 353 -20.26 -25.61 -25.53
CA SER A 353 -19.20 -26.23 -26.30
C SER A 353 -18.49 -25.19 -27.19
N LEU A 354 -17.17 -25.39 -27.40
CA LEU A 354 -16.34 -24.54 -28.25
C LEU A 354 -16.85 -24.53 -29.72
N LEU A 355 -17.49 -25.64 -30.15
CA LEU A 355 -18.13 -25.81 -31.45
C LEU A 355 -19.59 -26.26 -31.22
N PRO A 356 -20.54 -25.32 -31.00
CA PRO A 356 -21.94 -25.69 -30.90
C PRO A 356 -22.40 -26.37 -32.18
N PRO A 357 -23.21 -27.44 -32.09
CA PRO A 357 -23.77 -28.08 -33.29
C PRO A 357 -24.64 -27.08 -34.05
N ASP A 358 -24.22 -26.74 -35.28
CA ASP A 358 -24.97 -25.86 -36.16
C ASP A 358 -25.87 -26.73 -37.07
N ASN A 359 -27.18 -26.53 -36.97
CA ASN A 359 -28.19 -27.21 -37.81
C ASN A 359 -28.50 -26.36 -39.07
N ALA A 360 -27.46 -25.94 -39.78
CA ALA A 360 -27.57 -25.09 -40.98
C ALA A 360 -28.37 -25.75 -42.15
N SER A 361 -28.67 -27.06 -42.09
CA SER A 361 -29.38 -27.82 -43.16
C SER A 361 -30.90 -27.81 -43.07
N GLY A 362 -31.49 -27.07 -42.09
CA GLY A 362 -32.95 -26.90 -42.01
C GLY A 362 -33.74 -28.10 -41.47
N ASN A 363 -33.12 -29.23 -41.16
CA ASN A 363 -33.80 -30.39 -40.57
C ASN A 363 -33.50 -30.50 -39.09
N PHE A 364 -34.47 -30.07 -38.27
CA PHE A 364 -34.34 -30.10 -36.79
C PHE A 364 -34.66 -31.51 -36.28
N THR A 365 -33.63 -32.28 -35.91
CA THR A 365 -33.81 -33.53 -35.18
C THR A 365 -33.72 -33.25 -33.68
N LYS A 366 -34.80 -33.61 -32.95
CA LYS A 366 -34.82 -33.51 -31.48
C LYS A 366 -33.83 -34.51 -30.88
N VAL A 367 -32.66 -34.01 -30.45
CA VAL A 367 -31.63 -34.80 -29.73
C VAL A 367 -31.80 -34.51 -28.22
N THR A 368 -31.83 -35.56 -27.40
CA THR A 368 -31.88 -35.43 -25.95
C THR A 368 -30.61 -34.71 -25.46
N GLN A 369 -30.80 -33.54 -24.90
CA GLN A 369 -29.70 -32.75 -24.38
C GLN A 369 -29.26 -33.30 -23.01
N ARG A 370 -27.96 -33.12 -22.69
CA ARG A 370 -27.42 -33.42 -21.36
C ARG A 370 -27.13 -32.12 -20.62
N VAL A 371 -27.44 -32.10 -19.34
CA VAL A 371 -27.21 -30.96 -18.45
C VAL A 371 -26.26 -31.39 -17.33
N PRO A 372 -25.14 -30.68 -17.16
CA PRO A 372 -24.19 -30.95 -16.09
C PRO A 372 -24.77 -30.64 -14.70
N VAL A 373 -24.55 -31.55 -13.79
CA VAL A 373 -24.91 -31.44 -12.38
C VAL A 373 -23.63 -31.56 -11.57
N LYS A 374 -23.32 -30.52 -10.78
CA LYS A 374 -22.18 -30.51 -9.87
C LYS A 374 -22.51 -31.24 -8.58
N ILE A 375 -21.65 -32.14 -8.18
CA ILE A 375 -21.79 -32.98 -7.00
C ILE A 375 -20.56 -32.83 -6.14
N VAL A 376 -20.75 -32.39 -4.91
CA VAL A 376 -19.68 -32.25 -3.93
C VAL A 376 -19.52 -33.55 -3.15
N LEU A 377 -18.30 -33.98 -2.97
CA LEU A 377 -17.95 -35.20 -2.25
C LEU A 377 -18.03 -35.00 -0.74
N ALA A 378 -18.66 -35.90 -0.04
CA ALA A 378 -18.74 -35.87 1.43
C ALA A 378 -17.49 -36.43 2.11
N ASP A 379 -16.82 -37.40 1.47
CA ASP A 379 -15.63 -38.10 2.00
C ASP A 379 -14.47 -37.94 0.99
N GLN A 380 -13.43 -37.19 1.35
CA GLN A 380 -12.21 -36.97 0.52
C GLN A 380 -11.07 -37.95 0.94
N LYS A 381 -11.39 -39.20 1.17
CA LYS A 381 -10.38 -40.20 1.61
C LYS A 381 -9.56 -40.79 0.46
N LEU A 382 -9.97 -40.55 -0.78
CA LEU A 382 -9.31 -41.11 -1.95
C LEU A 382 -8.65 -39.96 -2.73
N GLU A 383 -7.45 -40.20 -3.24
CA GLU A 383 -6.79 -39.29 -4.19
C GLU A 383 -7.42 -39.46 -5.57
N LEU A 384 -8.47 -38.69 -5.81
CA LEU A 384 -9.08 -38.64 -7.11
C LEU A 384 -8.20 -37.79 -8.04
N ARG A 385 -8.33 -38.04 -9.31
CA ARG A 385 -7.62 -37.23 -10.32
C ARG A 385 -8.63 -36.64 -11.28
N PRO A 386 -8.58 -35.32 -11.54
CA PRO A 386 -9.43 -34.71 -12.55
C PRO A 386 -9.32 -35.45 -13.89
N GLY A 387 -10.47 -35.71 -14.51
CA GLY A 387 -10.59 -36.48 -15.75
C GLY A 387 -10.89 -37.98 -15.53
N MET A 388 -10.94 -38.49 -14.29
CA MET A 388 -11.42 -39.86 -14.02
C MET A 388 -12.91 -39.95 -14.29
N SER A 389 -13.33 -41.05 -14.95
CA SER A 389 -14.75 -41.35 -15.19
C SER A 389 -15.41 -41.91 -13.95
N ALA A 390 -16.69 -41.68 -13.81
CA ALA A 390 -17.48 -42.15 -12.69
C ALA A 390 -18.92 -42.48 -13.09
N ASP A 391 -19.48 -43.48 -12.40
CA ASP A 391 -20.91 -43.76 -12.39
C ASP A 391 -21.59 -43.02 -11.26
N VAL A 392 -22.64 -42.29 -11.54
CA VAL A 392 -23.34 -41.48 -10.57
C VAL A 392 -24.78 -41.94 -10.44
N THR A 393 -25.24 -42.12 -9.19
CA THR A 393 -26.64 -42.43 -8.83
C THR A 393 -27.15 -41.40 -7.85
N VAL A 394 -28.11 -40.60 -8.25
CA VAL A 394 -28.83 -39.60 -7.40
C VAL A 394 -30.07 -40.25 -6.81
N TYR A 395 -30.27 -40.13 -5.51
CA TYR A 395 -31.49 -40.55 -4.84
C TYR A 395 -32.49 -39.39 -4.83
N THR A 396 -33.63 -39.60 -5.53
CA THR A 396 -34.59 -38.55 -5.83
C THR A 396 -35.79 -38.56 -4.88
N GLU A 397 -35.73 -39.33 -3.76
CA GLU A 397 -36.74 -39.33 -2.68
C GLU A 397 -36.18 -38.72 -1.41
#